data_4085b03703bad446cce335ee63900387
#
_entry.id   4085b03703bad446cce335ee63900387
#
_cell.length_a   1.000
_cell.length_b   1.000
_cell.length_c   1.000
_cell.angle_alpha   90.00
_cell.angle_beta   90.00
_cell.angle_gamma   90.00
#
_symmetry.space_group_name_H-M   'P 1'
#
loop_
_entity.id
_entity.type
_entity.pdbx_description
1 polymer ?
#
loop_
_entity_poly.entity_id
_entity_poly.type
_entity_poly.pdbx_seq_one_letter_code
_entity_poly.pdbx_strand_id
1 'polypeptide(L)'
;MPAFFPDRTAAAASLVALGLLAHYLLAGGRARGADLLDGGVIIWCTNLLLYAVLYWELDRGGPSRAGGKRQRVAPDLLFPQMSDDRYAARGWRPGFGDYLYVSLTNQMAFSPTDTMPLTLRVKAVMGVQGAAALVTTGVIVARAVNILG
;
A
#
# COMPACT_ATOMS: atom_id res chain seq x y z
N MET A 1 12.57 -9.92 25.41
CA MET A 1 11.74 -9.06 24.53
C MET A 1 11.58 -9.80 23.22
N PRO A 2 10.41 -10.30 22.84
CA PRO A 2 10.23 -10.85 21.53
C PRO A 2 10.24 -9.70 20.53
N ALA A 3 11.19 -9.69 19.60
CA ALA A 3 11.22 -8.83 18.46
C ALA A 3 9.97 -9.15 17.62
N PHE A 4 9.00 -8.25 17.61
CA PHE A 4 7.84 -8.34 16.76
C PHE A 4 8.27 -7.99 15.34
N PHE A 5 8.71 -8.99 14.61
CA PHE A 5 8.70 -8.92 13.14
C PHE A 5 7.22 -8.89 12.73
N PRO A 6 6.78 -7.94 11.87
CA PRO A 6 5.50 -8.07 11.21
C PRO A 6 5.48 -9.47 10.60
N ASP A 7 4.36 -10.14 10.77
CA ASP A 7 4.24 -11.55 10.50
C ASP A 7 4.85 -11.84 9.12
N ARG A 8 5.95 -12.59 9.07
CA ARG A 8 6.64 -12.96 7.83
C ARG A 8 5.66 -13.58 6.85
N THR A 9 4.55 -14.10 7.38
CA THR A 9 3.43 -14.67 6.64
C THR A 9 2.64 -13.62 5.86
N ALA A 10 2.39 -12.41 6.42
CA ALA A 10 1.66 -11.35 5.72
C ALA A 10 2.49 -10.77 4.56
N ALA A 11 3.79 -10.51 4.79
CA ALA A 11 4.68 -10.05 3.73
C ALA A 11 4.89 -11.12 2.65
N ALA A 12 5.04 -12.40 3.05
CA ALA A 12 5.16 -13.51 2.12
C ALA A 12 3.85 -13.72 1.33
N ALA A 13 2.69 -13.63 1.98
CA ALA A 13 1.39 -13.71 1.30
C ALA A 13 1.21 -12.59 0.27
N SER A 14 1.67 -11.39 0.59
CA SER A 14 1.64 -10.25 -0.36
C SER A 14 2.52 -10.48 -1.57
N LEU A 15 3.74 -10.99 -1.37
CA LEU A 15 4.66 -11.31 -2.47
C LEU A 15 4.14 -12.48 -3.31
N VAL A 16 3.54 -13.49 -2.70
CA VAL A 16 2.92 -14.62 -3.40
C VAL A 16 1.70 -14.12 -4.20
N ALA A 17 0.84 -13.30 -3.61
CA ALA A 17 -0.31 -12.72 -4.30
C ALA A 17 0.12 -11.86 -5.51
N LEU A 18 1.17 -11.04 -5.35
CA LEU A 18 1.76 -10.25 -6.45
C LEU A 18 2.39 -11.16 -7.52
N GLY A 19 3.06 -12.23 -7.13
CA GLY A 19 3.65 -13.20 -8.05
C GLY A 19 2.59 -13.99 -8.84
N LEU A 20 1.55 -14.47 -8.17
CA LEU A 20 0.41 -15.14 -8.80
C LEU A 20 -0.33 -14.19 -9.75
N LEU A 21 -0.45 -12.94 -9.37
CA LEU A 21 -1.04 -11.89 -10.14
C LEU A 21 -0.24 -11.62 -11.42
N ALA A 22 1.05 -11.38 -11.29
CA ALA A 22 1.94 -11.20 -12.44
C ALA A 22 1.91 -12.43 -13.35
N HIS A 23 1.91 -13.63 -12.77
CA HIS A 23 1.78 -14.87 -13.54
C HIS A 23 0.44 -14.96 -14.28
N TYR A 24 -0.68 -14.66 -13.62
CA TYR A 24 -2.01 -14.65 -14.26
C TYR A 24 -2.10 -13.64 -15.41
N LEU A 25 -1.55 -12.44 -15.22
CA LEU A 25 -1.51 -11.40 -16.26
C LEU A 25 -0.59 -11.76 -17.43
N LEU A 26 0.55 -12.41 -17.17
CA LEU A 26 1.52 -12.80 -18.20
C LEU A 26 1.16 -14.11 -18.91
N ALA A 27 0.58 -15.07 -18.20
CA ALA A 27 0.15 -16.35 -18.76
C ALA A 27 -1.08 -16.24 -19.65
N GLY A 28 -1.75 -15.08 -19.64
CA GLY A 28 -2.76 -14.55 -20.56
C GLY A 28 -3.46 -15.57 -21.44
N GLY A 29 -4.21 -16.48 -20.83
CA GLY A 29 -5.15 -17.31 -21.55
C GLY A 29 -6.16 -16.42 -22.31
N ARG A 30 -6.82 -16.97 -23.31
CA ARG A 30 -7.84 -16.38 -24.20
C ARG A 30 -9.01 -15.66 -23.48
N ALA A 31 -8.71 -14.80 -22.50
CA ALA A 31 -9.69 -13.99 -21.81
C ALA A 31 -10.20 -12.90 -22.78
N ARG A 32 -11.50 -12.67 -22.80
CA ARG A 32 -12.11 -11.55 -23.54
C ARG A 32 -11.59 -10.25 -22.94
N GLY A 33 -11.46 -9.20 -23.77
CA GLY A 33 -10.92 -7.90 -23.33
C GLY A 33 -11.61 -7.31 -22.08
N ALA A 34 -12.92 -7.53 -21.94
CA ALA A 34 -13.68 -7.13 -20.76
C ALA A 34 -13.20 -7.85 -19.48
N ASP A 35 -12.99 -9.16 -19.54
CA ASP A 35 -12.52 -9.96 -18.38
C ASP A 35 -11.13 -9.51 -17.89
N LEU A 36 -10.30 -8.98 -18.81
CA LEU A 36 -8.97 -8.46 -18.49
C LEU A 36 -9.03 -7.09 -17.80
N LEU A 37 -9.97 -6.24 -18.18
CA LEU A 37 -10.17 -4.94 -17.54
C LEU A 37 -10.74 -5.13 -16.13
N ASP A 38 -11.74 -5.98 -15.96
CA ASP A 38 -12.33 -6.29 -14.66
C ASP A 38 -11.28 -6.90 -13.72
N GLY A 39 -10.50 -7.85 -14.22
CA GLY A 39 -9.36 -8.41 -13.49
C GLY A 39 -8.35 -7.33 -13.06
N GLY A 40 -7.99 -6.42 -13.97
CA GLY A 40 -7.08 -5.32 -13.70
C GLY A 40 -7.56 -4.39 -12.58
N VAL A 41 -8.85 -4.03 -12.59
CA VAL A 41 -9.47 -3.19 -11.56
C VAL A 41 -9.46 -3.91 -10.20
N ILE A 42 -9.85 -5.19 -10.17
CA ILE A 42 -9.84 -5.98 -8.93
C ILE A 42 -8.44 -6.02 -8.32
N ILE A 43 -7.44 -6.25 -9.14
CA ILE A 43 -6.03 -6.29 -8.76
C ILE A 43 -5.58 -4.94 -8.20
N TRP A 44 -5.91 -3.87 -8.90
CA TRP A 44 -5.57 -2.51 -8.51
C TRP A 44 -6.18 -2.16 -7.14
N CYS A 45 -7.47 -2.45 -6.95
CA CYS A 45 -8.17 -2.24 -5.68
C CYS A 45 -7.60 -3.13 -4.56
N THR A 46 -7.27 -4.38 -4.85
CA THR A 46 -6.68 -5.30 -3.87
C THR A 46 -5.31 -4.80 -3.41
N ASN A 47 -4.48 -4.34 -4.33
CA ASN A 47 -3.17 -3.76 -4.03
C ASN A 47 -3.32 -2.52 -3.13
N LEU A 48 -4.22 -1.60 -3.49
CA LEU A 48 -4.55 -0.42 -2.70
C LEU A 48 -4.91 -0.76 -1.25
N LEU A 49 -5.87 -1.66 -1.05
CA LEU A 49 -6.35 -2.04 0.28
C LEU A 49 -5.30 -2.79 1.09
N LEU A 50 -4.57 -3.71 0.45
CA LEU A 50 -3.51 -4.46 1.09
C LEU A 50 -2.42 -3.55 1.67
N TYR A 51 -1.92 -2.60 0.89
CA TYR A 51 -0.89 -1.67 1.36
C TYR A 51 -1.43 -0.65 2.36
N ALA A 52 -2.70 -0.24 2.27
CA ALA A 52 -3.32 0.59 3.29
C ALA A 52 -3.34 -0.11 4.66
N VAL A 53 -3.75 -1.38 4.70
CA VAL A 53 -3.71 -2.20 5.92
C VAL A 53 -2.26 -2.37 6.40
N LEU A 54 -1.33 -2.64 5.50
CA LEU A 54 0.07 -2.83 5.85
C LEU A 54 0.70 -1.57 6.45
N TYR A 55 0.44 -0.38 5.90
CA TYR A 55 0.88 0.89 6.50
C TYR A 55 0.27 1.12 7.87
N TRP A 56 -1.03 0.83 8.01
CA TRP A 56 -1.73 0.96 9.29
C TRP A 56 -1.14 0.04 10.37
N GLU A 57 -0.79 -1.19 10.01
CA GLU A 57 -0.16 -2.15 10.93
C GLU A 57 1.31 -1.82 11.24
N LEU A 58 2.05 -1.29 10.27
CA LEU A 58 3.46 -0.93 10.45
C LEU A 58 3.63 0.31 11.32
N ASP A 59 2.77 1.33 11.13
CA ASP A 59 2.93 2.60 11.84
C ASP A 59 2.73 2.40 13.35
N ARG A 60 3.76 2.72 14.14
CA ARG A 60 3.75 2.61 15.61
C ARG A 60 3.36 1.22 16.13
N GLY A 61 3.43 0.18 15.30
CA GLY A 61 3.08 -1.19 15.67
C GLY A 61 1.60 -1.51 15.66
N GLY A 62 0.82 -0.79 14.85
CA GLY A 62 -0.55 -1.14 14.52
C GLY A 62 -1.63 -0.76 15.53
N PRO A 63 -2.91 -1.00 15.20
CA PRO A 63 -4.06 -0.63 16.01
C PRO A 63 -4.12 -1.34 17.36
N SER A 64 -3.58 -2.57 17.45
CA SER A 64 -3.57 -3.37 18.67
C SER A 64 -2.76 -2.76 19.83
N ARG A 65 -1.86 -1.81 19.54
CA ARG A 65 -1.09 -1.07 20.55
C ARG A 65 -1.71 0.27 20.96
N ALA A 66 -2.94 0.54 20.59
CA ALA A 66 -3.65 1.79 20.88
C ALA A 66 -3.86 2.07 22.40
N GLY A 67 -3.65 1.08 23.27
CA GLY A 67 -3.75 1.21 24.72
C GLY A 67 -2.47 1.79 25.35
N GLY A 68 -2.35 3.10 25.47
CA GLY A 68 -1.40 3.81 26.37
C GLY A 68 0.09 3.82 26.00
N LYS A 69 0.62 2.80 25.33
CA LYS A 69 2.05 2.71 24.97
C LYS A 69 2.38 3.26 23.58
N ARG A 70 1.38 3.42 22.70
CA ARG A 70 1.56 3.89 21.32
C ARG A 70 2.12 5.32 21.24
N GLN A 71 1.82 6.14 22.22
CA GLN A 71 2.25 7.55 22.25
C GLN A 71 3.76 7.74 22.49
N ARG A 72 4.45 6.69 22.97
CA ARG A 72 5.90 6.69 23.23
C ARG A 72 6.73 6.12 22.08
N VAL A 73 6.08 5.57 21.05
CA VAL A 73 6.79 5.04 19.90
C VAL A 73 6.80 6.09 18.81
N ALA A 74 7.98 6.38 18.26
CA ALA A 74 8.13 7.30 17.13
C ALA A 74 7.29 6.79 15.95
N PRO A 75 6.63 7.69 15.21
CA PRO A 75 5.86 7.30 14.05
C PRO A 75 6.78 6.76 12.94
N ASP A 76 6.30 5.82 12.17
CA ASP A 76 6.96 5.37 10.94
C ASP A 76 6.58 6.25 9.75
N LEU A 77 5.39 6.87 9.81
CA LEU A 77 4.85 7.84 8.85
C LEU A 77 4.55 9.16 9.57
N LEU A 78 5.06 10.25 9.05
CA LEU A 78 4.77 11.60 9.54
C LEU A 78 3.69 12.24 8.67
N PHE A 79 2.51 12.42 9.24
CA PHE A 79 1.40 13.13 8.60
C PHE A 79 1.49 14.64 8.89
N PRO A 80 1.03 15.52 7.98
CA PRO A 80 1.06 16.98 8.18
C PRO A 80 0.41 17.41 9.50
N GLN A 81 -0.67 16.75 9.91
CA GLN A 81 -1.42 17.01 11.14
C GLN A 81 -0.61 16.73 12.41
N MET A 82 0.50 16.02 12.31
CA MET A 82 1.43 15.80 13.45
C MET A 82 2.48 16.89 13.55
N SER A 83 2.65 17.71 12.50
CA SER A 83 3.73 18.71 12.42
C SER A 83 3.32 20.04 13.04
N ASP A 84 2.01 20.36 13.07
CA ASP A 84 1.51 21.63 13.58
C ASP A 84 0.07 21.47 14.10
N ASP A 85 -0.15 21.93 15.34
CA ASP A 85 -1.46 21.92 16.01
C ASP A 85 -2.55 22.74 15.27
N ARG A 86 -2.15 23.57 14.31
CA ARG A 86 -3.09 24.34 13.47
C ARG A 86 -3.77 23.47 12.42
N TYR A 87 -3.20 22.33 12.07
CA TYR A 87 -3.73 21.44 11.03
C TYR A 87 -4.67 20.35 11.56
N ALA A 88 -4.76 20.20 12.88
CA ALA A 88 -5.62 19.20 13.48
C ALA A 88 -6.05 19.56 14.90
N ALA A 89 -7.15 18.96 15.37
CA ALA A 89 -7.56 19.05 16.77
C ALA A 89 -6.49 18.43 17.70
N ARG A 90 -6.38 18.94 18.91
CA ARG A 90 -5.46 18.39 19.94
C ARG A 90 -5.70 16.89 20.11
N GLY A 91 -4.63 16.14 20.04
CA GLY A 91 -4.67 14.68 20.19
C GLY A 91 -5.11 13.93 18.93
N TRP A 92 -5.11 14.58 17.76
CA TRP A 92 -5.37 13.92 16.48
C TRP A 92 -4.43 12.72 16.26
N ARG A 93 -5.00 11.68 15.68
CA ARG A 93 -4.28 10.45 15.30
C ARG A 93 -4.73 10.01 13.93
N PRO A 94 -3.82 9.45 13.11
CA PRO A 94 -4.21 8.92 11.81
C PRO A 94 -5.17 7.74 11.98
N GLY A 95 -6.26 7.78 11.23
CA GLY A 95 -7.22 6.69 11.07
C GLY A 95 -6.91 5.85 9.83
N PHE A 96 -7.67 4.79 9.60
CA PHE A 96 -7.50 3.94 8.41
C PHE A 96 -7.57 4.72 7.10
N GLY A 97 -8.45 5.73 7.02
CA GLY A 97 -8.59 6.60 5.84
C GLY A 97 -7.31 7.33 5.46
N ASP A 98 -6.49 7.73 6.44
CA ASP A 98 -5.22 8.41 6.19
C ASP A 98 -4.21 7.44 5.54
N TYR A 99 -4.15 6.20 6.00
CA TYR A 99 -3.29 5.16 5.41
C TYR A 99 -3.79 4.71 4.03
N LEU A 100 -5.12 4.68 3.84
CA LEU A 100 -5.71 4.42 2.53
C LEU A 100 -5.31 5.50 1.52
N TYR A 101 -5.32 6.76 1.94
CA TYR A 101 -4.86 7.88 1.12
C TYR A 101 -3.36 7.77 0.78
N VAL A 102 -2.51 7.42 1.75
CA VAL A 102 -1.07 7.18 1.49
C VAL A 102 -0.88 6.06 0.49
N SER A 103 -1.61 4.95 0.62
CA SER A 103 -1.55 3.84 -0.32
C SER A 103 -2.01 4.27 -1.71
N LEU A 104 -3.10 5.02 -1.81
CA LEU A 104 -3.64 5.53 -3.07
C LEU A 104 -2.63 6.43 -3.79
N THR A 105 -2.08 7.41 -3.10
CA THR A 105 -1.12 8.36 -3.68
C THR A 105 0.18 7.68 -4.09
N ASN A 106 0.67 6.75 -3.27
CA ASN A 106 1.87 5.98 -3.60
C ASN A 106 1.65 5.07 -4.81
N GLN A 107 0.46 4.53 -4.98
CA GLN A 107 0.11 3.66 -6.11
C GLN A 107 -0.10 4.44 -7.42
N MET A 108 -0.68 5.64 -7.35
CA MET A 108 -0.99 6.46 -8.52
C MET A 108 0.18 7.35 -8.95
N ALA A 109 0.85 8.00 -7.98
CA ALA A 109 1.89 8.98 -8.24
C ALA A 109 3.31 8.47 -7.94
N PHE A 110 3.45 7.22 -7.52
CA PHE A 110 4.71 6.59 -7.09
C PHE A 110 5.41 7.33 -5.94
N SER A 111 4.68 8.19 -5.25
CA SER A 111 5.17 8.91 -4.07
C SER A 111 4.00 9.40 -3.22
N PRO A 112 4.15 9.43 -1.88
CA PRO A 112 3.20 10.13 -1.02
C PRO A 112 3.36 11.63 -1.26
N THR A 113 2.24 12.35 -1.39
CA THR A 113 2.26 13.78 -1.72
C THR A 113 2.60 14.65 -0.52
N ASP A 114 2.23 14.24 0.69
CA ASP A 114 2.28 15.06 1.90
C ASP A 114 2.75 14.30 3.14
N THR A 115 2.71 12.98 3.11
CA THR A 115 3.10 12.11 4.24
C THR A 115 4.53 11.63 4.07
N MET A 116 5.39 11.87 5.08
CA MET A 116 6.81 11.51 5.00
C MET A 116 7.08 10.14 5.64
N PRO A 117 7.64 9.16 4.88
CA PRO A 117 8.13 7.92 5.45
C PRO A 117 9.42 8.17 6.23
N LEU A 118 9.41 7.89 7.53
CA LEU A 118 10.56 8.15 8.42
C LEU A 118 11.48 6.94 8.55
N THR A 119 10.94 5.73 8.52
CA THR A 119 11.73 4.51 8.72
C THR A 119 12.06 3.80 7.41
N LEU A 120 13.20 3.10 7.40
CA LEU A 120 13.61 2.31 6.25
C LEU A 120 12.61 1.21 5.89
N ARG A 121 11.93 0.65 6.91
CA ARG A 121 10.88 -0.37 6.70
C ARG A 121 9.75 0.15 5.84
N VAL A 122 9.20 1.31 6.20
CA VAL A 122 8.11 1.92 5.43
C VAL A 122 8.58 2.36 4.06
N LYS A 123 9.78 2.94 3.95
CA LYS A 123 10.37 3.29 2.64
C LYS A 123 10.49 2.08 1.71
N ALA A 124 10.94 0.95 2.24
CA ALA A 124 11.05 -0.28 1.47
C ALA A 124 9.68 -0.79 0.99
N VAL A 125 8.68 -0.79 1.90
CA VAL A 125 7.30 -1.21 1.57
C VAL A 125 6.70 -0.29 0.50
N MET A 126 6.89 1.03 0.62
CA MET A 126 6.44 2.00 -0.38
C MET A 126 7.12 1.80 -1.74
N GLY A 127 8.42 1.52 -1.74
CA GLY A 127 9.16 1.20 -2.96
C GLY A 127 8.63 -0.05 -3.65
N VAL A 128 8.34 -1.11 -2.88
CA VAL A 128 7.75 -2.36 -3.42
C VAL A 128 6.36 -2.10 -3.98
N GLN A 129 5.51 -1.34 -3.27
CA GLN A 129 4.19 -0.97 -3.78
C GLN A 129 4.29 -0.17 -5.09
N GLY A 130 5.16 0.85 -5.14
CA GLY A 130 5.34 1.66 -6.33
C GLY A 130 5.82 0.83 -7.53
N ALA A 131 6.78 -0.08 -7.33
CA ALA A 131 7.26 -0.98 -8.36
C ALA A 131 6.13 -1.93 -8.85
N ALA A 132 5.36 -2.51 -7.94
CA ALA A 132 4.22 -3.36 -8.26
C ALA A 132 3.13 -2.60 -9.04
N ALA A 133 2.83 -1.37 -8.62
CA ALA A 133 1.86 -0.50 -9.30
C ALA A 133 2.31 -0.15 -10.72
N LEU A 134 3.59 0.18 -10.91
CA LEU A 134 4.16 0.47 -12.23
C LEU A 134 4.03 -0.72 -13.18
N VAL A 135 4.43 -1.92 -12.72
CA VAL A 135 4.33 -3.15 -13.51
C VAL A 135 2.86 -3.46 -13.86
N THR A 136 1.97 -3.40 -12.88
CA THR A 136 0.54 -3.69 -13.07
C THR A 136 -0.08 -2.72 -14.07
N THR A 137 0.15 -1.42 -13.90
CA THR A 137 -0.36 -0.39 -14.81
C THR A 137 0.22 -0.57 -16.21
N GLY A 138 1.51 -0.82 -16.32
CA GLY A 138 2.17 -1.07 -17.62
C GLY A 138 1.59 -2.27 -18.37
N VAL A 139 1.32 -3.37 -17.65
CA VAL A 139 0.70 -4.56 -18.27
C VAL A 139 -0.74 -4.27 -18.72
N ILE A 140 -1.54 -3.57 -17.89
CA ILE A 140 -2.91 -3.20 -18.24
C ILE A 140 -2.93 -2.33 -19.50
N VAL A 141 -2.08 -1.30 -19.56
CA VAL A 141 -1.98 -0.40 -20.72
C VAL A 141 -1.53 -1.15 -21.97
N ALA A 142 -0.49 -1.97 -21.86
CA ALA A 142 0.00 -2.76 -22.99
C ALA A 142 -1.08 -3.70 -23.54
N ARG A 143 -1.87 -4.32 -22.68
CA ARG A 143 -2.99 -5.17 -23.07
C ARG A 143 -4.13 -4.38 -23.70
N ALA A 144 -4.48 -3.23 -23.13
CA ALA A 144 -5.52 -2.35 -23.68
C ALA A 144 -5.17 -1.90 -25.12
N VAL A 145 -3.93 -1.51 -25.35
CA VAL A 145 -3.45 -1.13 -26.69
C VAL A 145 -3.53 -2.29 -27.68
N ASN A 146 -3.14 -3.50 -27.25
CA ASN A 146 -3.18 -4.69 -28.13
C ASN A 146 -4.60 -5.18 -28.47
N ILE A 147 -5.61 -4.77 -27.71
CA ILE A 147 -7.03 -5.10 -27.99
C ILE A 147 -7.65 -4.10 -28.96
N LEU A 148 -7.16 -2.85 -28.96
CA LEU A 148 -7.69 -1.75 -29.76
C LEU A 148 -7.01 -1.64 -31.16
N GLY A 149 -5.88 -2.27 -31.36
CA GLY A 149 -5.13 -2.36 -32.64
C GLY A 149 -5.33 -3.67 -33.35
#